data_22d5f35225fdb361663c73588e369765
#
_entry.id   22d5f35225fdb361663c73588e369765
#
_cell.length_a   1.000
_cell.length_b   1.000
_cell.length_c   1.000
_cell.angle_alpha   90.00
_cell.angle_beta   90.00
_cell.angle_gamma   90.00
#
_symmetry.space_group_name_H-M   'P 1'
#
loop_
_entity.id
_entity.type
_entity.pdbx_description
1 polymer ?
#
loop_
_entity_poly.entity_id
_entity_poly.type
_entity_poly.pdbx_seq_one_letter_code
_entity_poly.pdbx_strand_id
1 'polypeptide(L)'
;ARILLAFIDEAETVSEEAYMKLMPSIREENSECWVIWNPQSKDSATHKRFRLTTPDSCKITAINWADNPWMPKVLTEQRLEDLEQRPDTYGHVWEGDFLEFPEGAFWLREINKAQADGRISKLPVVESHPVHCFFDIGSSDGTAIWVVQIIGNEHRCIHFYEAWNESFAHCVKWLKSLDLIIDTCWLPHDADHKRQGIESKNLSPKDMMRRLLPAVTFRIVPRVQDLLWGIQATSDMWGYIHIDPTTCNAGLEHLKAYRRKWSNSEGRWTHIPDKSEGHSEAADALRQMAQAFAAGDLGRSKKKNR
;
A
#
# COMPACT_ATOMS: atom_id res chain seq x y z
N ALA A 1 39.85 12.00 -19.48
CA ALA A 1 39.30 11.13 -20.53
C ALA A 1 38.28 11.93 -21.31
N ARG A 2 38.22 11.76 -22.63
CA ARG A 2 37.20 12.35 -23.50
C ARG A 2 36.11 11.32 -23.75
N ILE A 3 34.85 11.68 -23.49
CA ILE A 3 33.70 10.83 -23.74
C ILE A 3 33.02 11.36 -25.00
N LEU A 4 33.09 10.59 -26.10
CA LEU A 4 32.38 10.89 -27.34
C LEU A 4 31.02 10.19 -27.43
N LEU A 5 30.89 9.03 -26.80
CA LEU A 5 29.66 8.27 -26.73
C LEU A 5 29.50 7.66 -25.35
N ALA A 6 28.36 7.89 -24.73
CA ALA A 6 27.90 7.20 -23.55
C ALA A 6 26.66 6.38 -23.91
N PHE A 7 26.62 5.12 -23.50
CA PHE A 7 25.50 4.22 -23.70
C PHE A 7 25.04 3.69 -22.35
N ILE A 8 23.77 3.92 -22.02
CA ILE A 8 23.14 3.49 -20.77
C ILE A 8 22.00 2.56 -21.15
N ASP A 9 22.18 1.29 -20.88
CA ASP A 9 21.14 0.28 -21.02
C ASP A 9 20.45 0.06 -19.68
N GLU A 10 19.18 -0.35 -19.71
CA GLU A 10 18.33 -0.57 -18.52
C GLU A 10 18.29 0.68 -17.59
N ALA A 11 18.16 1.86 -18.19
CA ALA A 11 18.33 3.13 -17.50
C ALA A 11 17.20 3.48 -16.52
N GLU A 12 16.17 2.63 -16.35
CA GLU A 12 15.06 2.89 -15.42
C GLU A 12 15.51 3.07 -13.98
N THR A 13 16.54 2.32 -13.57
CA THR A 13 17.06 2.34 -12.19
C THR A 13 18.14 3.38 -11.94
N VAL A 14 18.51 4.17 -12.93
CA VAL A 14 19.55 5.21 -12.80
C VAL A 14 19.00 6.36 -11.95
N SER A 15 19.75 6.71 -10.90
CA SER A 15 19.37 7.81 -10.01
C SER A 15 19.63 9.19 -10.63
N GLU A 16 18.90 10.21 -10.17
CA GLU A 16 19.16 11.60 -10.57
C GLU A 16 20.59 12.05 -10.21
N GLU A 17 21.13 11.58 -9.09
CA GLU A 17 22.52 11.85 -8.68
C GLU A 17 23.51 11.28 -9.70
N ALA A 18 23.26 10.09 -10.23
CA ALA A 18 24.11 9.50 -11.27
C ALA A 18 24.08 10.33 -12.56
N TYR A 19 22.89 10.78 -12.98
CA TYR A 19 22.77 11.69 -14.12
C TYR A 19 23.47 13.02 -13.90
N MET A 20 23.36 13.62 -12.72
CA MET A 20 24.06 14.87 -12.37
C MET A 20 25.57 14.74 -12.47
N LYS A 21 26.13 13.55 -12.25
CA LYS A 21 27.57 13.28 -12.38
C LYS A 21 27.98 12.96 -13.82
N LEU A 22 27.16 12.19 -14.53
CA LEU A 22 27.47 11.70 -15.87
C LEU A 22 27.34 12.80 -16.94
N MET A 23 26.20 13.50 -16.96
CA MET A 23 25.90 14.46 -18.04
C MET A 23 26.96 15.56 -18.20
N PRO A 24 27.49 16.18 -17.12
CA PRO A 24 28.58 17.17 -17.26
C PRO A 24 29.90 16.54 -17.71
N SER A 25 30.03 15.23 -17.68
CA SER A 25 31.25 14.54 -18.14
C SER A 25 31.24 14.27 -19.65
N ILE A 26 30.10 14.35 -20.30
CA ILE A 26 29.90 14.22 -21.74
C ILE A 26 29.92 15.65 -22.32
N ARG A 27 31.11 16.14 -22.68
CA ARG A 27 31.33 17.54 -23.00
C ARG A 27 32.17 17.78 -24.26
N GLU A 28 32.45 16.74 -25.01
CA GLU A 28 33.14 16.89 -26.29
C GLU A 28 32.14 17.35 -27.37
N GLU A 29 32.63 18.13 -28.31
CA GLU A 29 31.81 18.53 -29.46
C GLU A 29 31.38 17.31 -30.25
N ASN A 30 30.09 17.22 -30.61
CA ASN A 30 29.43 16.05 -31.26
C ASN A 30 29.44 14.78 -30.42
N SER A 31 29.54 14.90 -29.10
CA SER A 31 29.34 13.73 -28.21
C SER A 31 27.84 13.39 -28.08
N GLU A 32 27.55 12.11 -27.89
CA GLU A 32 26.19 11.59 -27.76
C GLU A 32 26.03 10.77 -26.48
N CYS A 33 24.82 10.81 -25.90
CA CYS A 33 24.39 9.95 -24.83
C CYS A 33 23.15 9.18 -25.27
N TRP A 34 23.27 7.88 -25.36
CA TRP A 34 22.16 6.97 -25.67
C TRP A 34 21.63 6.36 -24.39
N VAL A 35 20.32 6.53 -24.17
CA VAL A 35 19.66 6.08 -22.95
C VAL A 35 18.51 5.16 -23.37
N ILE A 36 18.59 3.89 -22.99
CA ILE A 36 17.60 2.88 -23.32
C ILE A 36 16.98 2.36 -22.02
N TRP A 37 15.66 2.32 -21.98
CA TRP A 37 14.95 1.77 -20.83
C TRP A 37 13.55 1.32 -21.19
N ASN A 38 13.03 0.37 -20.43
CA ASN A 38 11.61 0.06 -20.38
C ASN A 38 11.01 0.79 -19.16
N PRO A 39 10.04 1.72 -19.35
CA PRO A 39 9.54 2.54 -18.25
C PRO A 39 8.78 1.67 -17.25
N GLN A 40 9.13 1.77 -15.96
CA GLN A 40 8.44 1.10 -14.87
C GLN A 40 7.62 2.09 -14.04
N SER A 41 8.21 3.24 -13.71
CA SER A 41 7.59 4.23 -12.84
C SER A 41 7.56 5.61 -13.47
N LYS A 42 6.41 6.30 -13.31
CA LYS A 42 6.29 7.74 -13.65
C LYS A 42 7.21 8.61 -12.78
N ASP A 43 7.66 8.07 -11.65
CA ASP A 43 8.54 8.76 -10.72
C ASP A 43 10.02 8.52 -10.94
N SER A 44 10.41 7.64 -11.85
CA SER A 44 11.82 7.39 -12.15
C SER A 44 12.53 8.65 -12.64
N ALA A 45 13.82 8.79 -12.27
CA ALA A 45 14.63 9.93 -12.67
C ALA A 45 14.76 10.01 -14.20
N THR A 46 14.87 8.86 -14.87
CA THR A 46 14.95 8.75 -16.32
C THR A 46 13.70 9.29 -16.99
N HIS A 47 12.51 8.87 -16.51
CA HIS A 47 11.24 9.36 -17.04
C HIS A 47 11.08 10.87 -16.84
N LYS A 48 11.34 11.38 -15.63
CA LYS A 48 11.24 12.81 -15.30
C LYS A 48 12.17 13.64 -16.18
N ARG A 49 13.41 13.19 -16.35
CA ARG A 49 14.44 13.93 -17.07
C ARG A 49 14.22 13.95 -18.58
N PHE A 50 13.80 12.85 -19.18
CA PHE A 50 13.76 12.71 -20.63
C PHE A 50 12.36 12.74 -21.22
N ARG A 51 11.31 12.32 -20.52
CA ARG A 51 9.93 12.30 -21.06
C ARG A 51 9.03 13.40 -20.50
N LEU A 52 9.19 13.83 -19.25
CA LEU A 52 8.40 14.95 -18.70
C LEU A 52 9.00 16.30 -19.05
N THR A 53 10.31 16.42 -18.97
CA THR A 53 11.08 17.66 -19.24
C THR A 53 12.09 17.40 -20.36
N THR A 54 11.61 17.02 -21.52
CA THR A 54 12.50 16.69 -22.67
C THR A 54 13.38 17.86 -23.03
N PRO A 55 14.73 17.75 -22.91
CA PRO A 55 15.64 18.78 -23.36
C PRO A 55 15.55 18.95 -24.88
N ASP A 56 15.73 20.17 -25.38
CA ASP A 56 15.68 20.46 -26.83
C ASP A 56 16.72 19.67 -27.65
N SER A 57 17.83 19.29 -27.00
CA SER A 57 18.87 18.45 -27.61
C SER A 57 18.59 16.96 -27.63
N CYS A 58 17.46 16.50 -27.05
CA CYS A 58 17.11 15.09 -26.99
C CYS A 58 16.17 14.68 -28.11
N LYS A 59 16.47 13.54 -28.73
CA LYS A 59 15.53 12.82 -29.59
C LYS A 59 14.98 11.63 -28.83
N ILE A 60 13.67 11.56 -28.68
CA ILE A 60 12.98 10.42 -28.06
C ILE A 60 12.34 9.57 -29.14
N THR A 61 12.53 8.26 -29.05
CA THR A 61 11.90 7.29 -29.92
C THR A 61 11.30 6.18 -29.05
N ALA A 62 9.99 5.98 -29.11
CA ALA A 62 9.34 4.84 -28.52
C ALA A 62 9.33 3.70 -29.56
N ILE A 63 9.76 2.52 -29.13
CA ILE A 63 9.83 1.32 -29.97
C ILE A 63 9.23 0.17 -29.18
N ASN A 64 8.35 -0.59 -29.79
CA ASN A 64 7.78 -1.79 -29.20
C ASN A 64 7.86 -3.00 -30.16
N TRP A 65 7.25 -4.12 -29.77
CA TRP A 65 7.27 -5.34 -30.56
C TRP A 65 6.72 -5.16 -32.00
N ALA A 66 5.73 -4.30 -32.18
CA ALA A 66 5.10 -4.07 -33.50
C ALA A 66 6.02 -3.33 -34.47
N ASP A 67 7.00 -2.60 -33.96
CA ASP A 67 8.00 -1.88 -34.76
C ASP A 67 9.14 -2.81 -35.24
N ASN A 68 9.20 -4.05 -34.73
CA ASN A 68 10.23 -5.02 -35.11
C ASN A 68 9.81 -5.87 -36.31
N PRO A 69 10.30 -5.58 -37.55
CA PRO A 69 9.95 -6.34 -38.74
C PRO A 69 10.52 -7.78 -38.74
N TRP A 70 11.45 -8.06 -37.85
CA TRP A 70 12.09 -9.39 -37.71
C TRP A 70 11.64 -10.13 -36.47
N MET A 71 10.44 -9.84 -35.96
CA MET A 71 9.90 -10.47 -34.75
C MET A 71 9.89 -12.00 -34.89
N PRO A 72 10.65 -12.74 -34.06
CA PRO A 72 10.68 -14.19 -34.14
C PRO A 72 9.33 -14.82 -33.81
N LYS A 73 8.99 -15.94 -34.43
CA LYS A 73 7.74 -16.66 -34.16
C LYS A 73 7.60 -17.05 -32.68
N VAL A 74 8.69 -17.47 -32.07
CA VAL A 74 8.73 -17.82 -30.62
C VAL A 74 8.29 -16.63 -29.74
N LEU A 75 8.79 -15.42 -30.00
CA LEU A 75 8.39 -14.23 -29.25
C LEU A 75 6.94 -13.83 -29.53
N THR A 76 6.45 -14.07 -30.75
CA THR A 76 5.03 -13.84 -31.07
C THR A 76 4.13 -14.79 -30.28
N GLU A 77 4.49 -16.07 -30.19
CA GLU A 77 3.77 -17.07 -29.41
C GLU A 77 3.77 -16.72 -27.92
N GLN A 78 4.94 -16.37 -27.37
CA GLN A 78 5.08 -15.93 -25.98
C GLN A 78 4.25 -14.68 -25.68
N ARG A 79 4.24 -13.70 -26.58
CA ARG A 79 3.42 -12.49 -26.44
C ARG A 79 1.93 -12.80 -26.35
N LEU A 80 1.44 -13.72 -27.18
CA LEU A 80 0.04 -14.14 -27.17
C LEU A 80 -0.30 -14.90 -25.87
N GLU A 81 0.61 -15.74 -25.41
CA GLU A 81 0.48 -16.42 -24.12
C GLU A 81 0.44 -15.43 -22.94
N ASP A 82 1.33 -14.43 -22.93
CA ASP A 82 1.34 -13.39 -21.91
C ASP A 82 0.06 -12.53 -21.94
N LEU A 83 -0.49 -12.25 -23.14
CA LEU A 83 -1.75 -11.54 -23.27
C LEU A 83 -2.92 -12.30 -22.64
N GLU A 84 -2.93 -13.62 -22.76
CA GLU A 84 -3.98 -14.48 -22.22
C GLU A 84 -3.78 -14.76 -20.73
N GLN A 85 -2.56 -15.10 -20.32
CA GLN A 85 -2.27 -15.59 -18.98
C GLN A 85 -1.82 -14.50 -18.00
N ARG A 86 -1.26 -13.39 -18.51
CA ARG A 86 -0.68 -12.30 -17.72
C ARG A 86 -1.09 -10.92 -18.25
N PRO A 87 -2.39 -10.66 -18.43
CA PRO A 87 -2.87 -9.40 -19.00
C PRO A 87 -2.42 -8.18 -18.18
N ASP A 88 -2.25 -8.35 -16.85
CA ASP A 88 -1.85 -7.27 -15.93
C ASP A 88 -0.42 -6.74 -16.19
N THR A 89 0.47 -7.56 -16.73
CA THR A 89 1.87 -7.18 -17.03
C THR A 89 2.11 -7.01 -18.52
N TYR A 90 1.17 -7.40 -19.36
CA TYR A 90 1.30 -7.39 -20.80
C TYR A 90 1.66 -6.00 -21.34
N GLY A 91 0.93 -4.97 -20.91
CA GLY A 91 1.18 -3.59 -21.35
C GLY A 91 2.60 -3.12 -21.04
N HIS A 92 3.12 -3.45 -19.85
CA HIS A 92 4.49 -3.11 -19.49
C HIS A 92 5.52 -3.89 -20.31
N VAL A 93 5.35 -5.20 -20.43
CA VAL A 93 6.36 -6.07 -21.07
C VAL A 93 6.40 -5.86 -22.59
N TRP A 94 5.23 -5.67 -23.23
CA TRP A 94 5.13 -5.70 -24.68
C TRP A 94 4.81 -4.36 -25.33
N GLU A 95 4.12 -3.44 -24.62
CA GLU A 95 3.70 -2.15 -25.16
C GLU A 95 4.52 -0.97 -24.62
N GLY A 96 5.41 -1.21 -23.64
CA GLY A 96 6.23 -0.17 -23.03
C GLY A 96 5.44 0.76 -22.10
N ASP A 97 4.31 0.28 -21.58
CA ASP A 97 3.53 0.96 -20.57
C ASP A 97 4.25 0.96 -19.21
N PHE A 98 3.86 1.88 -18.34
CA PHE A 98 4.32 1.82 -16.96
C PHE A 98 3.81 0.54 -16.29
N LEU A 99 4.60 0.02 -15.35
CA LEU A 99 4.09 -0.99 -14.44
C LEU A 99 2.95 -0.37 -13.63
N GLU A 100 1.73 -0.77 -13.92
CA GLU A 100 0.58 -0.41 -13.09
C GLU A 100 0.69 -1.01 -11.70
N PHE A 101 1.50 -2.06 -11.56
CA PHE A 101 1.75 -2.79 -10.33
C PHE A 101 3.25 -2.75 -10.04
N PRO A 102 3.74 -1.90 -9.10
CA PRO A 102 5.10 -2.01 -8.63
C PRO A 102 5.36 -3.45 -8.19
N GLU A 103 6.36 -4.09 -8.77
CA GLU A 103 6.78 -5.42 -8.33
C GLU A 103 6.91 -5.42 -6.80
N GLY A 104 6.37 -6.45 -6.18
CA GLY A 104 6.40 -6.58 -4.73
C GLY A 104 5.22 -5.99 -3.97
N ALA A 105 4.34 -5.19 -4.55
CA ALA A 105 3.13 -4.73 -3.88
C ALA A 105 2.25 -5.90 -3.45
N PHE A 106 1.67 -5.81 -2.23
CA PHE A 106 0.82 -6.89 -1.73
C PHE A 106 -0.60 -6.83 -2.29
N TRP A 107 -1.21 -5.63 -2.33
CA TRP A 107 -2.66 -5.49 -2.61
C TRP A 107 -3.00 -4.49 -3.71
N LEU A 108 -2.02 -4.03 -4.48
CA LEU A 108 -2.29 -3.02 -5.50
C LEU A 108 -3.26 -3.52 -6.58
N ARG A 109 -3.19 -4.82 -6.92
CA ARG A 109 -4.13 -5.47 -7.84
C ARG A 109 -5.56 -5.42 -7.30
N GLU A 110 -5.75 -5.79 -6.04
CA GLU A 110 -7.03 -5.78 -5.36
C GLU A 110 -7.59 -4.37 -5.24
N ILE A 111 -6.72 -3.38 -4.96
CA ILE A 111 -7.09 -1.95 -4.89
C ILE A 111 -7.55 -1.45 -6.26
N ASN A 112 -6.81 -1.74 -7.33
CA ASN A 112 -7.18 -1.31 -8.69
C ASN A 112 -8.48 -1.98 -9.13
N LYS A 113 -8.67 -3.26 -8.79
CA LYS A 113 -9.95 -3.93 -9.02
C LYS A 113 -11.08 -3.26 -8.22
N ALA A 114 -10.87 -2.92 -6.95
CA ALA A 114 -11.85 -2.21 -6.13
C ALA A 114 -12.18 -0.84 -6.73
N GLN A 115 -11.21 -0.14 -7.31
CA GLN A 115 -11.41 1.13 -8.01
C GLN A 115 -12.26 0.94 -9.28
N ALA A 116 -11.95 -0.06 -10.09
CA ALA A 116 -12.70 -0.38 -11.31
C ALA A 116 -14.15 -0.82 -11.01
N ASP A 117 -14.34 -1.57 -9.92
CA ASP A 117 -15.66 -2.01 -9.44
C ASP A 117 -16.48 -0.87 -8.77
N GLY A 118 -15.94 0.36 -8.64
CA GLY A 118 -16.60 1.49 -7.98
C GLY A 118 -16.67 1.39 -6.44
N ARG A 119 -15.91 0.46 -5.84
CA ARG A 119 -15.85 0.25 -4.38
C ARG A 119 -14.97 1.27 -3.66
N ILE A 120 -14.14 2.02 -4.39
CA ILE A 120 -13.41 3.18 -3.89
C ILE A 120 -14.18 4.42 -4.33
N SER A 121 -15.08 4.88 -3.47
CA SER A 121 -16.01 5.98 -3.74
C SER A 121 -16.51 6.60 -2.44
N LYS A 122 -17.16 7.75 -2.51
CA LYS A 122 -17.74 8.40 -1.32
C LYS A 122 -18.75 7.48 -0.63
N LEU A 123 -18.55 7.26 0.67
CA LEU A 123 -19.36 6.36 1.50
C LEU A 123 -20.11 7.16 2.57
N PRO A 124 -21.44 7.35 2.43
CA PRO A 124 -22.21 7.97 3.50
C PRO A 124 -22.25 7.06 4.74
N VAL A 125 -22.16 7.67 5.91
CA VAL A 125 -22.36 6.98 7.19
C VAL A 125 -23.82 6.58 7.32
N VAL A 126 -24.06 5.34 7.76
CA VAL A 126 -25.42 4.82 8.02
C VAL A 126 -25.63 4.74 9.52
N GLU A 127 -26.38 5.66 10.09
CA GLU A 127 -26.58 5.82 11.54
C GLU A 127 -27.12 4.56 12.25
N SER A 128 -27.89 3.74 11.56
CA SER A 128 -28.47 2.50 12.12
C SER A 128 -27.47 1.35 12.25
N HIS A 129 -26.24 1.49 11.74
CA HIS A 129 -25.24 0.44 11.77
C HIS A 129 -24.10 0.77 12.72
N PRO A 130 -23.59 -0.23 13.48
CA PRO A 130 -22.51 -0.01 14.43
C PRO A 130 -21.22 0.38 13.70
N VAL A 131 -20.42 1.21 14.38
CA VAL A 131 -19.09 1.62 13.92
C VAL A 131 -18.04 0.82 14.68
N HIS A 132 -17.10 0.25 13.95
CA HIS A 132 -15.96 -0.50 14.47
C HIS A 132 -14.66 0.27 14.16
N CYS A 133 -13.71 0.24 15.09
CA CYS A 133 -12.39 0.83 14.89
C CYS A 133 -11.34 -0.28 14.99
N PHE A 134 -10.49 -0.43 13.98
CA PHE A 134 -9.40 -1.40 13.97
C PHE A 134 -8.08 -0.67 14.11
N PHE A 135 -7.34 -1.03 15.15
CA PHE A 135 -6.11 -0.36 15.54
C PHE A 135 -4.87 -1.18 15.19
N ASP A 136 -3.85 -0.49 14.73
CA ASP A 136 -2.47 -0.89 14.97
C ASP A 136 -1.84 0.10 15.95
N ILE A 137 -1.19 -0.40 17.00
CA ILE A 137 -0.65 0.41 18.08
C ILE A 137 0.85 0.17 18.18
N GLY A 138 1.64 1.03 17.57
CA GLY A 138 3.08 1.05 17.73
C GLY A 138 3.52 1.63 19.07
N SER A 139 4.64 1.17 19.62
CA SER A 139 5.22 1.70 20.86
C SER A 139 6.26 2.80 20.61
N SER A 140 6.93 2.73 19.48
CA SER A 140 7.88 3.71 18.92
C SER A 140 7.50 4.10 17.49
N ASP A 141 6.52 3.40 16.95
CA ASP A 141 6.03 3.51 15.59
C ASP A 141 4.72 4.31 15.57
N GLY A 142 4.08 4.43 14.43
CA GLY A 142 2.80 5.11 14.30
C GLY A 142 1.64 4.32 14.93
N THR A 143 0.57 5.02 15.27
CA THR A 143 -0.74 4.41 15.54
C THR A 143 -1.62 4.65 14.34
N ALA A 144 -2.16 3.57 13.75
CA ALA A 144 -3.11 3.64 12.65
C ALA A 144 -4.49 3.12 13.07
N ILE A 145 -5.55 3.75 12.56
CA ILE A 145 -6.94 3.38 12.90
C ILE A 145 -7.80 3.42 11.64
N TRP A 146 -8.38 2.28 11.29
CA TRP A 146 -9.47 2.24 10.33
C TRP A 146 -10.82 2.28 11.05
N VAL A 147 -11.67 3.23 10.66
CA VAL A 147 -13.06 3.35 11.15
C VAL A 147 -13.98 2.75 10.10
N VAL A 148 -14.75 1.73 10.49
CA VAL A 148 -15.43 0.86 9.54
C VAL A 148 -16.88 0.62 9.97
N GLN A 149 -17.79 0.64 9.01
CA GLN A 149 -19.14 0.09 9.15
C GLN A 149 -19.26 -1.20 8.34
N ILE A 150 -19.90 -2.19 8.91
CA ILE A 150 -20.18 -3.47 8.23
C ILE A 150 -21.68 -3.52 7.92
N ILE A 151 -22.01 -3.48 6.63
CA ILE A 151 -23.38 -3.44 6.14
C ILE A 151 -23.59 -4.60 5.16
N GLY A 152 -24.27 -5.64 5.60
CA GLY A 152 -24.33 -6.89 4.84
C GLY A 152 -22.93 -7.47 4.63
N ASN A 153 -22.50 -7.59 3.38
CA ASN A 153 -21.17 -8.06 3.04
C ASN A 153 -20.17 -6.90 2.79
N GLU A 154 -20.60 -5.64 2.88
CA GLU A 154 -19.72 -4.49 2.65
C GLU A 154 -18.96 -4.11 3.91
N HIS A 155 -17.65 -4.09 3.84
CA HIS A 155 -16.76 -3.54 4.86
C HIS A 155 -16.37 -2.11 4.43
N ARG A 156 -17.12 -1.13 4.92
CA ARG A 156 -17.05 0.27 4.51
C ARG A 156 -16.08 1.04 5.37
N CYS A 157 -14.86 1.26 4.90
CA CYS A 157 -13.86 2.12 5.54
C CYS A 157 -14.25 3.58 5.32
N ILE A 158 -14.79 4.21 6.37
CA ILE A 158 -15.38 5.56 6.32
C ILE A 158 -14.45 6.65 6.83
N HIS A 159 -13.45 6.32 7.67
CA HIS A 159 -12.38 7.22 8.09
C HIS A 159 -11.09 6.45 8.33
N PHE A 160 -9.98 7.15 8.17
CA PHE A 160 -8.64 6.68 8.52
C PHE A 160 -7.90 7.72 9.35
N TYR A 161 -7.15 7.25 10.34
CA TYR A 161 -6.28 8.06 11.18
C TYR A 161 -4.91 7.42 11.25
N GLU A 162 -3.90 8.26 11.28
CA GLU A 162 -2.53 7.85 11.53
C GLU A 162 -1.77 8.99 12.23
N ALA A 163 -0.98 8.63 13.23
CA ALA A 163 -0.12 9.59 13.92
C ALA A 163 1.08 8.88 14.56
N TRP A 164 2.21 9.58 14.63
CA TRP A 164 3.45 9.11 15.24
C TRP A 164 3.73 9.89 16.52
N ASN A 165 4.25 9.18 17.53
CA ASN A 165 4.62 9.75 18.84
C ASN A 165 3.47 10.47 19.57
N GLU A 166 2.23 10.10 19.27
CA GLU A 166 1.06 10.69 19.90
C GLU A 166 0.49 9.78 20.99
N SER A 167 -0.14 10.41 21.98
CA SER A 167 -0.78 9.69 23.09
C SER A 167 -2.12 9.07 22.69
N PHE A 168 -2.58 8.07 23.45
CA PHE A 168 -3.94 7.53 23.28
C PHE A 168 -5.02 8.61 23.48
N ALA A 169 -4.76 9.63 24.29
CA ALA A 169 -5.69 10.75 24.45
C ALA A 169 -5.85 11.53 23.14
N HIS A 170 -4.80 11.66 22.32
CA HIS A 170 -4.86 12.30 21.01
C HIS A 170 -5.73 11.50 20.05
N CYS A 171 -5.52 10.19 19.93
CA CYS A 171 -6.37 9.32 19.10
C CYS A 171 -7.84 9.38 19.52
N VAL A 172 -8.10 9.34 20.83
CA VAL A 172 -9.46 9.40 21.37
C VAL A 172 -10.11 10.76 21.13
N LYS A 173 -9.35 11.86 21.21
CA LYS A 173 -9.86 13.19 20.85
C LYS A 173 -10.29 13.23 19.39
N TRP A 174 -9.49 12.65 18.50
CA TRP A 174 -9.85 12.54 17.09
C TRP A 174 -11.10 11.67 16.90
N LEU A 175 -11.17 10.47 17.50
CA LEU A 175 -12.36 9.62 17.40
C LEU A 175 -13.64 10.34 17.86
N LYS A 176 -13.56 11.10 18.95
CA LYS A 176 -14.69 11.89 19.44
C LYS A 176 -15.09 13.03 18.51
N SER A 177 -14.14 13.58 17.74
CA SER A 177 -14.42 14.66 16.78
C SER A 177 -15.18 14.20 15.54
N LEU A 178 -15.25 12.88 15.30
CA LEU A 178 -16.02 12.30 14.18
C LEU A 178 -17.53 12.31 14.42
N ASP A 179 -17.97 12.54 15.66
CA ASP A 179 -19.39 12.52 16.08
C ASP A 179 -20.11 11.21 15.69
N LEU A 180 -19.39 10.08 15.81
CA LEU A 180 -19.89 8.75 15.50
C LEU A 180 -20.14 7.93 16.76
N ILE A 181 -21.18 7.10 16.74
CA ILE A 181 -21.44 6.12 17.80
C ILE A 181 -20.57 4.89 17.59
N ILE A 182 -19.42 4.86 18.24
CA ILE A 182 -18.48 3.74 18.16
C ILE A 182 -18.97 2.62 19.09
N ASP A 183 -19.19 1.44 18.52
CA ASP A 183 -19.59 0.23 19.25
C ASP A 183 -18.39 -0.54 19.78
N THR A 184 -17.42 -0.84 18.90
CA THR A 184 -16.31 -1.72 19.25
C THR A 184 -14.99 -1.20 18.68
N CYS A 185 -13.98 -1.13 19.55
CA CYS A 185 -12.58 -0.95 19.19
C CYS A 185 -11.85 -2.30 19.24
N TRP A 186 -11.22 -2.67 18.13
CA TRP A 186 -10.44 -3.88 17.96
C TRP A 186 -8.96 -3.53 18.07
N LEU A 187 -8.29 -4.11 19.07
CA LEU A 187 -6.90 -3.81 19.38
C LEU A 187 -6.00 -5.00 19.03
N PRO A 188 -4.74 -4.77 18.69
CA PRO A 188 -3.79 -5.86 18.46
C PRO A 188 -3.57 -6.71 19.73
N HIS A 189 -3.09 -7.93 19.53
CA HIS A 189 -2.98 -8.92 20.61
C HIS A 189 -2.11 -8.50 21.80
N ASP A 190 -1.12 -7.65 21.57
CA ASP A 190 -0.20 -7.12 22.58
C ASP A 190 -0.77 -5.92 23.37
N ALA A 191 -1.91 -5.38 22.95
CA ALA A 191 -2.57 -4.27 23.64
C ALA A 191 -3.12 -4.63 25.03
N ASP A 192 -3.19 -5.92 25.36
CA ASP A 192 -3.57 -6.39 26.71
C ASP A 192 -2.36 -6.57 27.63
N HIS A 193 -1.14 -6.47 27.11
CA HIS A 193 0.06 -6.58 27.91
C HIS A 193 0.31 -5.29 28.70
N LYS A 194 0.58 -5.43 29.98
CA LYS A 194 0.93 -4.31 30.85
C LYS A 194 2.29 -3.74 30.46
N ARG A 195 2.36 -2.45 30.25
CA ARG A 195 3.63 -1.75 29.95
C ARG A 195 4.07 -0.99 31.21
N GLN A 196 5.36 -1.05 31.56
CA GLN A 196 5.95 -0.22 32.59
C GLN A 196 6.14 1.20 32.04
N GLY A 197 5.44 2.20 32.63
CA GLY A 197 5.57 3.61 32.27
C GLY A 197 5.52 4.49 33.51
N ILE A 198 6.16 5.65 33.45
CA ILE A 198 6.39 6.55 34.60
C ILE A 198 5.08 7.08 35.18
N GLU A 199 4.01 7.20 34.41
CA GLU A 199 2.71 7.74 34.85
C GLU A 199 1.56 6.73 34.94
N SER A 200 1.70 5.59 34.31
CA SER A 200 0.64 4.58 34.26
C SER A 200 0.98 3.38 35.13
N LYS A 201 0.42 3.33 36.32
CA LYS A 201 0.50 2.21 37.29
C LYS A 201 0.17 0.87 36.56
N ASN A 202 1.13 0.26 35.85
CA ASN A 202 0.99 -1.05 35.22
C ASN A 202 -0.31 -1.26 34.40
N LEU A 203 -0.73 -0.26 33.64
CA LEU A 203 -1.91 -0.36 32.79
C LEU A 203 -1.55 -0.87 31.39
N SER A 204 -2.43 -1.70 30.82
CA SER A 204 -2.32 -2.05 29.41
C SER A 204 -2.85 -0.91 28.52
N PRO A 205 -2.44 -0.83 27.22
CA PRO A 205 -3.06 0.05 26.24
C PRO A 205 -4.59 -0.05 26.23
N LYS A 206 -5.14 -1.25 26.30
CA LYS A 206 -6.58 -1.52 26.38
C LYS A 206 -7.22 -0.89 27.63
N ASP A 207 -6.56 -0.98 28.80
CA ASP A 207 -7.09 -0.38 30.04
C ASP A 207 -7.08 1.15 29.97
N MET A 208 -6.04 1.74 29.35
CA MET A 208 -5.95 3.19 29.14
C MET A 208 -7.06 3.66 28.19
N MET A 209 -7.25 2.98 27.05
CA MET A 209 -8.31 3.30 26.10
C MET A 209 -9.71 3.16 26.72
N ARG A 210 -9.95 2.10 27.52
CA ARG A 210 -11.22 1.89 28.21
C ARG A 210 -11.55 3.02 29.19
N ARG A 211 -10.55 3.61 29.85
CA ARG A 211 -10.76 4.78 30.73
C ARG A 211 -11.17 6.02 29.94
N LEU A 212 -10.62 6.20 28.73
CA LEU A 212 -10.89 7.36 27.88
C LEU A 212 -12.23 7.24 27.12
N LEU A 213 -12.67 6.00 26.83
CA LEU A 213 -13.90 5.66 26.09
C LEU A 213 -14.70 4.59 26.86
N PRO A 214 -15.30 4.91 28.03
CA PRO A 214 -15.93 3.91 28.90
C PRO A 214 -17.18 3.26 28.29
N ALA A 215 -17.84 3.90 27.33
CA ALA A 215 -19.03 3.38 26.65
C ALA A 215 -18.72 2.42 25.49
N VAL A 216 -17.46 2.32 25.07
CA VAL A 216 -17.02 1.53 23.92
C VAL A 216 -16.58 0.13 24.35
N THR A 217 -16.96 -0.89 23.59
CA THR A 217 -16.47 -2.25 23.77
C THR A 217 -15.04 -2.37 23.22
N PHE A 218 -14.13 -2.95 24.01
CA PHE A 218 -12.75 -3.23 23.56
C PHE A 218 -12.53 -4.74 23.40
N ARG A 219 -12.14 -5.14 22.20
CA ARG A 219 -11.81 -6.53 21.88
C ARG A 219 -10.35 -6.64 21.44
N ILE A 220 -9.71 -7.74 21.80
CA ILE A 220 -8.38 -8.08 21.34
C ILE A 220 -8.53 -9.00 20.13
N VAL A 221 -7.87 -8.65 19.04
CA VAL A 221 -7.78 -9.55 17.87
C VAL A 221 -6.83 -10.69 18.23
N PRO A 222 -7.21 -11.94 18.01
CA PRO A 222 -6.37 -13.08 18.32
C PRO A 222 -5.01 -13.01 17.60
N ARG A 223 -3.96 -13.40 18.30
CA ARG A 223 -2.62 -13.44 17.71
C ARG A 223 -2.59 -14.47 16.59
N VAL A 224 -2.11 -14.06 15.44
CA VAL A 224 -1.77 -14.94 14.32
C VAL A 224 -0.27 -15.17 14.33
N GLN A 225 0.15 -16.44 14.28
CA GLN A 225 1.58 -16.79 14.31
C GLN A 225 2.30 -16.48 13.02
N ASP A 226 1.58 -16.51 11.88
CA ASP A 226 2.14 -16.27 10.56
C ASP A 226 1.63 -14.94 9.99
N LEU A 227 2.57 -14.04 9.72
CA LEU A 227 2.30 -12.76 9.06
C LEU A 227 1.68 -12.94 7.67
N LEU A 228 2.16 -13.93 6.91
CA LEU A 228 1.67 -14.21 5.55
C LEU A 228 0.23 -14.66 5.56
N TRP A 229 -0.19 -15.41 6.59
CA TRP A 229 -1.60 -15.76 6.75
C TRP A 229 -2.48 -14.50 6.90
N GLY A 230 -2.03 -13.52 7.70
CA GLY A 230 -2.75 -12.26 7.88
C GLY A 230 -2.84 -11.44 6.58
N ILE A 231 -1.78 -11.43 5.79
CA ILE A 231 -1.74 -10.79 4.47
C ILE A 231 -2.71 -11.49 3.52
N GLN A 232 -2.72 -12.83 3.48
CA GLN A 232 -3.63 -13.61 2.64
C GLN A 232 -5.09 -13.41 3.05
N ALA A 233 -5.40 -13.44 4.35
CA ALA A 233 -6.74 -13.16 4.86
C ALA A 233 -7.23 -11.76 4.45
N THR A 234 -6.32 -10.78 4.37
CA THR A 234 -6.64 -9.44 3.85
C THR A 234 -6.92 -9.49 2.35
N SER A 235 -6.11 -10.22 1.58
CA SER A 235 -6.33 -10.41 0.14
C SER A 235 -7.71 -11.02 -0.13
N ASP A 236 -8.08 -12.05 0.63
CA ASP A 236 -9.39 -12.73 0.49
C ASP A 236 -10.57 -11.80 0.86
N MET A 237 -10.33 -10.86 1.77
CA MET A 237 -11.35 -9.89 2.21
C MET A 237 -11.53 -8.73 1.22
N TRP A 238 -10.60 -8.47 0.30
CA TRP A 238 -10.68 -7.30 -0.62
C TRP A 238 -11.95 -7.26 -1.47
N GLY A 239 -12.57 -8.40 -1.74
CA GLY A 239 -13.87 -8.47 -2.43
C GLY A 239 -15.01 -7.75 -1.70
N TYR A 240 -14.89 -7.55 -0.39
CA TYR A 240 -15.88 -6.92 0.48
C TYR A 240 -15.50 -5.51 0.92
N ILE A 241 -14.25 -5.08 0.72
CA ILE A 241 -13.74 -3.77 1.16
C ILE A 241 -14.23 -2.67 0.23
N HIS A 242 -14.82 -1.64 0.84
CA HIS A 242 -15.18 -0.36 0.25
C HIS A 242 -14.43 0.75 0.99
N ILE A 243 -13.88 1.73 0.29
CA ILE A 243 -13.08 2.80 0.90
C ILE A 243 -13.57 4.17 0.42
N ASP A 244 -13.80 5.08 1.37
CA ASP A 244 -14.05 6.49 1.04
C ASP A 244 -12.71 7.21 0.78
N PRO A 245 -12.39 7.58 -0.47
CA PRO A 245 -11.12 8.21 -0.78
C PRO A 245 -11.01 9.64 -0.21
N THR A 246 -12.13 10.26 0.20
CA THR A 246 -12.13 11.62 0.76
C THR A 246 -11.57 11.63 2.18
N THR A 247 -11.93 10.64 2.98
CA THR A 247 -11.61 10.56 4.42
C THR A 247 -10.53 9.53 4.72
N CYS A 248 -10.23 8.63 3.77
CA CYS A 248 -9.27 7.54 3.93
C CYS A 248 -8.07 7.65 2.96
N ASN A 249 -7.87 8.80 2.29
CA ASN A 249 -6.84 8.93 1.26
C ASN A 249 -5.45 8.52 1.74
N ALA A 250 -5.02 8.98 2.91
CA ALA A 250 -3.70 8.65 3.45
C ALA A 250 -3.52 7.13 3.63
N GLY A 251 -4.51 6.47 4.26
CA GLY A 251 -4.48 5.02 4.41
C GLY A 251 -4.50 4.27 3.09
N LEU A 252 -5.28 4.74 2.12
CA LEU A 252 -5.33 4.13 0.78
C LEU A 252 -3.98 4.22 0.06
N GLU A 253 -3.31 5.37 0.11
CA GLU A 253 -1.97 5.54 -0.48
C GLU A 253 -0.93 4.65 0.22
N HIS A 254 -1.00 4.51 1.55
CA HIS A 254 -0.14 3.56 2.28
C HIS A 254 -0.40 2.11 1.87
N LEU A 255 -1.67 1.71 1.68
CA LEU A 255 -1.99 0.36 1.19
C LEU A 255 -1.46 0.11 -0.22
N LYS A 256 -1.49 1.10 -1.11
CA LYS A 256 -0.89 1.02 -2.45
C LYS A 256 0.63 0.87 -2.39
N ALA A 257 1.27 1.55 -1.45
CA ALA A 257 2.71 1.53 -1.25
C ALA A 257 3.20 0.29 -0.47
N TYR A 258 2.30 -0.44 0.21
CA TYR A 258 2.66 -1.60 1.03
C TYR A 258 3.19 -2.74 0.18
N ARG A 259 4.49 -3.03 0.32
CA ARG A 259 5.23 -3.94 -0.55
C ARG A 259 6.13 -4.91 0.22
N ARG A 260 6.57 -5.93 -0.50
CA ARG A 260 7.57 -6.88 -0.05
C ARG A 260 8.94 -6.20 0.04
N LYS A 261 9.80 -6.72 0.88
CA LYS A 261 11.19 -6.28 0.96
C LYS A 261 11.99 -6.89 -0.19
N TRP A 262 12.76 -6.06 -0.90
CA TRP A 262 13.71 -6.55 -1.90
C TRP A 262 14.94 -7.16 -1.24
N SER A 263 15.37 -8.31 -1.69
CA SER A 263 16.63 -8.96 -1.29
C SER A 263 17.70 -8.72 -2.35
N ASN A 264 18.65 -7.84 -2.06
CA ASN A 264 19.77 -7.58 -2.97
C ASN A 264 20.66 -8.80 -3.18
N SER A 265 20.76 -9.68 -2.17
CA SER A 265 21.59 -10.89 -2.24
C SER A 265 20.95 -11.99 -3.11
N GLU A 266 19.61 -12.02 -3.18
CA GLU A 266 18.88 -13.03 -3.93
C GLU A 266 18.33 -12.48 -5.27
N GLY A 267 18.42 -11.16 -5.49
CA GLY A 267 17.91 -10.50 -6.68
C GLY A 267 16.39 -10.67 -6.86
N ARG A 268 15.63 -10.77 -5.74
CA ARG A 268 14.18 -10.99 -5.77
C ARG A 268 13.44 -10.35 -4.60
N TRP A 269 12.15 -10.19 -4.76
CA TRP A 269 11.24 -9.81 -3.69
C TRP A 269 11.08 -10.95 -2.68
N THR A 270 11.23 -10.64 -1.40
CA THR A 270 10.98 -11.59 -0.31
C THR A 270 9.48 -11.70 -0.04
N HIS A 271 9.08 -12.63 0.82
CA HIS A 271 7.71 -12.70 1.33
C HIS A 271 7.47 -11.77 2.53
N ILE A 272 8.51 -11.10 3.03
CA ILE A 272 8.45 -10.23 4.20
C ILE A 272 8.12 -8.81 3.76
N PRO A 273 7.19 -8.11 4.43
CA PRO A 273 6.93 -6.70 4.16
C PRO A 273 8.15 -5.81 4.42
N ASP A 274 8.30 -4.80 3.59
CA ASP A 274 9.24 -3.71 3.85
C ASP A 274 8.61 -2.74 4.86
N LYS A 275 9.25 -2.59 6.01
CA LYS A 275 8.80 -1.69 7.08
C LYS A 275 9.62 -0.39 7.14
N SER A 276 10.55 -0.19 6.22
CA SER A 276 11.48 0.95 6.27
C SER A 276 10.84 2.29 5.91
N GLU A 277 9.71 2.29 5.22
CA GLU A 277 9.10 3.51 4.66
C GLU A 277 7.83 3.99 5.39
N GLY A 278 7.48 3.41 6.54
CA GLY A 278 6.35 3.87 7.37
C GLY A 278 4.96 3.63 6.76
N HIS A 279 4.83 2.72 5.79
CA HIS A 279 3.53 2.39 5.17
C HIS A 279 2.88 1.14 5.76
N SER A 280 3.50 0.53 6.77
CA SER A 280 3.06 -0.73 7.36
C SER A 280 1.88 -0.58 8.31
N GLU A 281 1.76 0.55 8.99
CA GLU A 281 0.77 0.77 10.06
C GLU A 281 -0.66 0.69 9.54
N ALA A 282 -0.94 1.33 8.40
CA ALA A 282 -2.24 1.25 7.73
C ALA A 282 -2.57 -0.20 7.31
N ALA A 283 -1.57 -0.93 6.79
CA ALA A 283 -1.71 -2.32 6.39
C ALA A 283 -1.90 -3.23 7.60
N ASP A 284 -1.14 -3.01 8.67
CA ASP A 284 -1.21 -3.78 9.90
C ASP A 284 -2.56 -3.59 10.59
N ALA A 285 -3.10 -2.36 10.64
CA ALA A 285 -4.46 -2.09 11.13
C ALA A 285 -5.55 -2.73 10.25
N LEU A 286 -5.41 -2.73 8.92
CA LEU A 286 -6.36 -3.39 8.02
C LEU A 286 -6.33 -4.92 8.20
N ARG A 287 -5.14 -5.50 8.44
CA ARG A 287 -5.01 -6.93 8.76
C ARG A 287 -5.72 -7.32 10.05
N GLN A 288 -5.77 -6.44 11.07
CA GLN A 288 -6.57 -6.70 12.28
C GLN A 288 -8.05 -6.91 11.93
N MET A 289 -8.59 -6.12 11.00
CA MET A 289 -9.96 -6.30 10.51
C MET A 289 -10.13 -7.66 9.81
N ALA A 290 -9.21 -8.01 8.91
CA ALA A 290 -9.27 -9.28 8.18
C ALA A 290 -9.17 -10.49 9.12
N GLN A 291 -8.31 -10.42 10.13
CA GLN A 291 -8.16 -11.47 11.14
C GLN A 291 -9.42 -11.63 11.99
N ALA A 292 -10.02 -10.52 12.43
CA ALA A 292 -11.28 -10.56 13.19
C ALA A 292 -12.45 -11.10 12.33
N PHE A 293 -12.47 -10.79 11.04
CA PHE A 293 -13.43 -11.32 10.09
C PHE A 293 -13.24 -12.83 9.88
N ALA A 294 -12.04 -13.28 9.61
CA ALA A 294 -11.72 -14.69 9.40
C ALA A 294 -11.99 -15.55 10.66
N ALA A 295 -11.80 -14.98 11.86
CA ALA A 295 -12.16 -15.63 13.12
C ALA A 295 -13.68 -15.73 13.34
N GLY A 296 -14.50 -15.13 12.49
CA GLY A 296 -15.95 -15.09 12.61
C GLY A 296 -16.46 -14.20 13.74
N ASP A 297 -15.61 -13.27 14.21
CA ASP A 297 -15.94 -12.32 15.28
C ASP A 297 -16.74 -11.11 14.76
N LEU A 298 -16.58 -10.79 13.47
CA LEU A 298 -17.32 -9.73 12.79
C LEU A 298 -18.60 -10.29 12.19
N GLY A 299 -19.71 -9.59 12.37
CA GLY A 299 -21.02 -9.94 11.78
C GLY A 299 -21.90 -10.90 12.62
N ARG A 300 -21.40 -11.45 13.72
CA ARG A 300 -22.25 -12.17 14.68
C ARG A 300 -22.86 -11.22 15.70
N SER A 301 -24.04 -10.67 15.39
CA SER A 301 -24.92 -10.12 16.43
C SER A 301 -25.08 -11.19 17.52
N LYS A 302 -24.59 -10.91 18.73
CA LYS A 302 -24.93 -11.75 19.90
C LYS A 302 -26.46 -11.70 20.03
N LYS A 303 -27.15 -12.79 19.70
CA LYS A 303 -28.48 -13.00 20.21
C LYS A 303 -28.39 -12.82 21.73
N LYS A 304 -28.94 -11.71 22.27
CA LYS A 304 -29.18 -11.58 23.70
C LYS A 304 -30.10 -12.74 24.08
N ASN A 305 -29.54 -13.76 24.70
CA ASN A 305 -30.37 -14.71 25.42
C ASN A 305 -31.05 -13.92 26.54
N ARG A 306 -32.37 -13.78 26.41
CA ARG A 306 -33.25 -13.35 27.49
C ARG A 306 -33.44 -14.50 28.48
#